data_31b6635efa8beea7ff3d412e8bb7ab62
#
_entry.id   31b6635efa8beea7ff3d412e8bb7ab62
#
_cell.length_a   1.000
_cell.length_b   1.000
_cell.length_c   1.000
_cell.angle_alpha   90.00
_cell.angle_beta   90.00
_cell.angle_gamma   90.00
#
_symmetry.space_group_name_H-M   'P 1'
#
loop_
_entity.id
_entity.type
_entity.pdbx_description
1 polymer ?
#
loop_
_entity_poly.entity_id
_entity_poly.type
_entity_poly.pdbx_seq_one_letter_code
_entity_poly.pdbx_strand_id
1 'polypeptide(L)'
;MRWFPSCSLASLALLASALPALAQLPGFSMGKQDHIVRVGRDHWQLTGQVELEREGQKFFADVVDYYANEDRIEASGNVVYVSEESRIAADRLVFNTRHRTGRFENASGTLSLGTRVERSMFGTQEPDAYFYGEVLEKLGEAKYRITRGGFTTCVQPTPRWELTSSSATLTVDEYAILRNAVLNVKGVPLLYLPLLYYPIQKDDRATGFLIPQYGSSTIRGQSLSNAFFWAISRSVDATVFHDWYSRAGQGMGGEFRYVAAPGSEGSARTYVLRQSAAEATADAGALPESRSYEIRASAVQRLPAGLRLRGNVDYFSDITTQQTYYGNLYDASRRQRRYGANVSGAWGAWSLSGTYNSSELFFSSVDSTVDGLAPRIAFSRAPRKIGNAPVYWSFGTDYSGIVRTWKSGTREVEQGLTRFDVSPQFRVPFTKWPFLQLTGVAVWRNTWYSE
;
A
#
# COMPACT_ATOMS: atom_id res chain seq x y z
N MET A 1 -38.52 -76.94 -62.42
CA MET A 1 -37.38 -77.42 -63.23
C MET A 1 -36.12 -76.86 -62.62
N ARG A 2 -35.39 -77.66 -61.82
CA ARG A 2 -34.07 -78.19 -62.14
C ARG A 2 -33.01 -77.08 -62.37
N TRP A 3 -31.90 -76.85 -61.64
CA TRP A 3 -30.91 -77.87 -61.12
C TRP A 3 -29.91 -77.10 -60.23
N PHE A 4 -29.42 -77.78 -59.16
CA PHE A 4 -28.15 -77.56 -58.46
C PHE A 4 -26.98 -78.09 -59.29
N PRO A 5 -25.73 -77.62 -59.11
CA PRO A 5 -24.92 -78.28 -58.10
C PRO A 5 -23.82 -77.32 -57.45
N SER A 6 -23.51 -77.68 -56.20
CA SER A 6 -22.27 -78.07 -55.54
C SER A 6 -21.05 -77.20 -55.49
N CYS A 7 -20.65 -76.91 -54.24
CA CYS A 7 -19.35 -76.94 -53.57
C CYS A 7 -18.10 -76.31 -54.19
N SER A 8 -17.56 -75.31 -53.43
CA SER A 8 -16.14 -75.39 -53.12
C SER A 8 -15.85 -74.54 -51.86
N LEU A 9 -15.41 -75.16 -50.77
CA LEU A 9 -14.80 -74.59 -49.58
C LEU A 9 -13.44 -74.01 -49.98
N ALA A 10 -13.31 -72.69 -49.86
CA ALA A 10 -12.03 -71.98 -49.86
C ALA A 10 -11.81 -71.44 -48.45
N SER A 11 -10.95 -72.07 -47.69
CA SER A 11 -10.48 -71.63 -46.37
C SER A 11 -9.65 -70.34 -46.53
N LEU A 12 -10.24 -69.19 -46.16
CA LEU A 12 -9.52 -67.97 -46.08
C LEU A 12 -8.89 -67.88 -44.66
N ALA A 13 -7.61 -68.13 -44.56
CA ALA A 13 -6.83 -67.89 -43.39
C ALA A 13 -6.80 -66.36 -43.12
N LEU A 14 -7.50 -65.90 -42.08
CA LEU A 14 -7.33 -64.58 -41.53
C LEU A 14 -5.94 -64.48 -40.87
N LEU A 15 -4.98 -63.89 -41.59
CA LEU A 15 -3.82 -63.29 -40.99
C LEU A 15 -4.29 -62.09 -40.18
N ALA A 16 -4.54 -62.30 -38.89
CA ALA A 16 -4.64 -61.23 -37.92
C ALA A 16 -3.23 -60.58 -37.83
N SER A 17 -3.03 -59.51 -38.59
CA SER A 17 -1.92 -58.59 -38.35
C SER A 17 -2.10 -58.01 -36.95
N ALA A 18 -1.34 -58.53 -35.97
CA ALA A 18 -1.19 -57.91 -34.66
C ALA A 18 -0.60 -56.50 -34.90
N LEU A 19 -1.47 -55.49 -34.89
CA LEU A 19 -1.04 -54.13 -34.74
C LEU A 19 -0.24 -54.06 -33.41
N PRO A 20 0.98 -53.52 -33.38
CA PRO A 20 1.72 -53.36 -32.16
C PRO A 20 0.82 -52.54 -31.22
N ALA A 21 0.45 -53.11 -30.09
CA ALA A 21 -0.20 -52.34 -29.03
C ALA A 21 0.74 -51.20 -28.69
N LEU A 22 0.37 -49.98 -29.11
CA LEU A 22 1.08 -48.77 -28.70
C LEU A 22 1.12 -48.82 -27.17
N ALA A 23 2.30 -48.92 -26.63
CA ALA A 23 2.54 -48.93 -25.19
C ALA A 23 2.09 -47.57 -24.68
N GLN A 24 0.87 -47.51 -24.10
CA GLN A 24 0.31 -46.30 -23.53
C GLN A 24 0.86 -46.15 -22.12
N LEU A 25 1.45 -44.97 -21.84
CA LEU A 25 1.82 -44.57 -20.48
C LEU A 25 0.54 -44.39 -19.65
N PRO A 26 0.45 -44.93 -18.44
CA PRO A 26 -0.71 -44.75 -17.61
C PRO A 26 -0.93 -43.25 -17.29
N GLY A 27 -2.10 -42.71 -17.72
CA GLY A 27 -2.52 -41.35 -17.40
C GLY A 27 -1.97 -40.23 -18.29
N PHE A 28 -1.27 -40.57 -19.39
CA PHE A 28 -0.79 -39.64 -20.39
C PHE A 28 -1.40 -39.88 -21.77
N SER A 29 -1.71 -38.81 -22.48
CA SER A 29 -1.88 -38.82 -23.91
C SER A 29 -0.50 -38.61 -24.55
N MET A 30 -0.10 -39.50 -25.45
CA MET A 30 1.18 -39.43 -26.15
C MET A 30 0.96 -38.82 -27.53
N GLY A 31 1.67 -37.73 -27.84
CA GLY A 31 1.64 -37.12 -29.16
C GLY A 31 2.66 -37.76 -30.12
N LYS A 32 3.93 -37.70 -29.78
CA LYS A 32 5.04 -38.15 -30.62
C LYS A 32 6.19 -38.70 -29.80
N GLN A 33 6.82 -39.79 -30.21
CA GLN A 33 8.08 -40.37 -29.70
C GLN A 33 8.68 -41.33 -30.73
N ASP A 34 10.00 -41.45 -30.73
CA ASP A 34 10.67 -42.41 -31.61
C ASP A 34 10.75 -43.80 -30.97
N HIS A 35 11.10 -43.84 -29.68
CA HIS A 35 11.22 -45.09 -28.93
C HIS A 35 10.64 -44.97 -27.52
N ILE A 36 9.98 -46.03 -27.05
CA ILE A 36 9.55 -46.21 -25.68
C ILE A 36 10.07 -47.52 -25.15
N VAL A 37 10.77 -47.50 -24.04
CA VAL A 37 11.36 -48.66 -23.39
C VAL A 37 10.88 -48.71 -21.94
N ARG A 38 10.37 -49.87 -21.52
CA ARG A 38 10.08 -50.14 -20.12
C ARG A 38 11.36 -50.63 -19.44
N VAL A 39 12.03 -49.80 -18.67
CA VAL A 39 13.30 -50.09 -18.00
C VAL A 39 13.09 -50.86 -16.71
N GLY A 40 11.94 -50.67 -16.07
CA GLY A 40 11.60 -51.32 -14.80
C GLY A 40 10.10 -51.56 -14.62
N ARG A 41 9.68 -52.03 -13.43
CA ARG A 41 8.28 -52.31 -13.13
C ARG A 41 7.41 -51.05 -13.24
N ASP A 42 7.96 -49.90 -12.79
CA ASP A 42 7.27 -48.59 -12.73
C ASP A 42 8.07 -47.47 -13.39
N HIS A 43 9.05 -47.83 -14.26
CA HIS A 43 9.93 -46.90 -14.95
C HIS A 43 9.88 -47.08 -16.45
N TRP A 44 9.56 -46.02 -17.18
CA TRP A 44 9.56 -45.95 -18.63
C TRP A 44 10.51 -44.85 -19.11
N GLN A 45 11.29 -45.18 -20.13
CA GLN A 45 12.13 -44.20 -20.81
C GLN A 45 11.61 -44.01 -22.24
N LEU A 46 11.44 -42.75 -22.60
CA LEU A 46 11.02 -42.29 -23.92
C LEU A 46 12.15 -41.47 -24.52
N THR A 47 12.45 -41.72 -25.80
CA THR A 47 13.50 -40.99 -26.53
C THR A 47 13.03 -40.55 -27.89
N GLY A 48 13.58 -39.40 -28.38
CA GLY A 48 13.37 -38.86 -29.72
C GLY A 48 12.08 -38.00 -29.80
N GLN A 49 12.20 -36.69 -29.75
CA GLN A 49 11.10 -35.71 -29.88
C GLN A 49 9.85 -36.10 -29.09
N VAL A 50 10.04 -36.40 -27.80
CA VAL A 50 8.96 -36.85 -26.93
C VAL A 50 7.94 -35.77 -26.71
N GLU A 51 6.66 -36.07 -26.90
CA GLU A 51 5.52 -35.21 -26.57
C GLU A 51 4.57 -35.99 -25.66
N LEU A 52 4.38 -35.49 -24.45
CA LEU A 52 3.48 -36.03 -23.44
C LEU A 52 2.45 -34.96 -23.02
N GLU A 53 1.20 -35.33 -22.87
CA GLU A 53 0.15 -34.48 -22.37
C GLU A 53 -0.61 -35.15 -21.21
N ARG A 54 -0.82 -34.40 -20.13
CA ARG A 54 -1.64 -34.79 -18.99
C ARG A 54 -2.36 -33.58 -18.41
N GLU A 55 -3.68 -33.67 -18.34
CA GLU A 55 -4.51 -32.62 -17.70
C GLU A 55 -4.22 -31.18 -18.20
N GLY A 56 -4.05 -31.00 -19.51
CA GLY A 56 -3.77 -29.71 -20.12
C GLY A 56 -2.31 -29.22 -19.97
N GLN A 57 -1.44 -30.05 -19.42
CA GLN A 57 0.01 -29.78 -19.34
C GLN A 57 0.72 -30.59 -20.43
N LYS A 58 1.56 -29.92 -21.22
CA LYS A 58 2.36 -30.55 -22.28
C LYS A 58 3.84 -30.50 -21.95
N PHE A 59 4.51 -31.60 -22.17
CA PHE A 59 5.94 -31.78 -21.96
C PHE A 59 6.58 -32.19 -23.28
N PHE A 60 7.60 -31.47 -23.71
CA PHE A 60 8.41 -31.77 -24.88
C PHE A 60 9.85 -31.92 -24.41
N ALA A 61 10.56 -32.94 -24.89
CA ALA A 61 11.97 -33.13 -24.60
C ALA A 61 12.59 -34.16 -25.55
N ASP A 62 13.92 -34.28 -25.58
CA ASP A 62 14.62 -35.34 -26.35
C ASP A 62 14.56 -36.66 -25.61
N VAL A 63 14.65 -36.64 -24.29
CA VAL A 63 14.59 -37.84 -23.42
C VAL A 63 13.68 -37.55 -22.22
N VAL A 64 12.80 -38.50 -21.93
CA VAL A 64 11.92 -38.44 -20.76
C VAL A 64 11.97 -39.79 -20.02
N ASP A 65 12.28 -39.73 -18.74
CA ASP A 65 12.15 -40.84 -17.80
C ASP A 65 10.90 -40.62 -16.93
N TYR A 66 9.97 -41.56 -16.94
CA TYR A 66 8.75 -41.49 -16.13
C TYR A 66 8.75 -42.62 -15.06
N TYR A 67 8.60 -42.18 -13.81
CA TYR A 67 8.51 -43.06 -12.64
C TYR A 67 7.07 -43.04 -12.11
N ALA A 68 6.29 -44.05 -12.46
CA ALA A 68 4.85 -44.07 -12.19
C ALA A 68 4.52 -44.20 -10.69
N ASN A 69 5.35 -44.88 -9.90
CA ASN A 69 5.17 -45.00 -8.45
C ASN A 69 5.39 -43.68 -7.69
N GLU A 70 6.11 -42.76 -8.29
CA GLU A 70 6.44 -41.45 -7.72
C GLU A 70 5.67 -40.29 -8.37
N ASP A 71 4.86 -40.56 -9.41
CA ASP A 71 4.27 -39.59 -10.29
C ASP A 71 5.30 -38.54 -10.81
N ARG A 72 6.54 -38.98 -11.05
CA ARG A 72 7.70 -38.15 -11.37
C ARG A 72 8.14 -38.32 -12.82
N ILE A 73 8.33 -37.16 -13.47
CA ILE A 73 8.94 -37.01 -14.79
C ILE A 73 10.33 -36.41 -14.62
N GLU A 74 11.36 -37.02 -15.25
CA GLU A 74 12.64 -36.38 -15.51
C GLU A 74 12.80 -36.21 -17.02
N ALA A 75 12.98 -34.98 -17.47
CA ALA A 75 13.16 -34.69 -18.87
C ALA A 75 14.47 -33.94 -19.11
N SER A 76 15.13 -34.24 -20.20
CA SER A 76 16.39 -33.62 -20.60
C SER A 76 16.51 -33.48 -22.10
N GLY A 77 17.25 -32.43 -22.51
CA GLY A 77 17.42 -32.05 -23.92
C GLY A 77 16.19 -31.34 -24.48
N ASN A 78 16.35 -30.09 -24.88
CA ASN A 78 15.30 -29.26 -25.48
C ASN A 78 13.95 -29.30 -24.75
N VAL A 79 14.02 -29.28 -23.40
CA VAL A 79 12.82 -29.37 -22.58
C VAL A 79 11.94 -28.16 -22.74
N VAL A 80 10.65 -28.39 -23.07
CA VAL A 80 9.63 -27.33 -23.09
C VAL A 80 8.40 -27.83 -22.33
N TYR A 81 8.04 -27.09 -21.30
CA TYR A 81 6.81 -27.28 -20.54
C TYR A 81 5.79 -26.21 -20.94
N VAL A 82 4.56 -26.61 -21.24
CA VAL A 82 3.46 -25.71 -21.61
C VAL A 82 2.26 -26.00 -20.74
N SER A 83 1.73 -24.94 -20.14
CA SER A 83 0.45 -24.95 -19.43
C SER A 83 -0.43 -23.80 -19.97
N GLU A 84 -1.64 -23.67 -19.49
CA GLU A 84 -2.57 -22.61 -19.88
C GLU A 84 -1.99 -21.20 -19.69
N GLU A 85 -1.18 -21.00 -18.65
CA GLU A 85 -0.66 -19.69 -18.27
C GLU A 85 0.85 -19.52 -18.53
N SER A 86 1.59 -20.58 -18.77
CA SER A 86 3.04 -20.49 -18.86
C SER A 86 3.64 -21.40 -19.92
N ARG A 87 4.72 -20.92 -20.53
CA ARG A 87 5.60 -21.71 -21.38
C ARG A 87 7.01 -21.57 -20.88
N ILE A 88 7.64 -22.69 -20.53
CA ILE A 88 8.98 -22.73 -19.91
C ILE A 88 9.86 -23.64 -20.73
N ALA A 89 10.98 -23.11 -21.20
CA ALA A 89 12.08 -23.86 -21.82
C ALA A 89 13.19 -24.05 -20.78
N ALA A 90 13.85 -25.23 -20.78
CA ALA A 90 14.92 -25.55 -19.84
C ALA A 90 15.85 -26.61 -20.42
N ASP A 91 17.04 -26.78 -19.84
CA ASP A 91 17.95 -27.86 -20.18
C ASP A 91 17.51 -29.18 -19.56
N ARG A 92 17.00 -29.12 -18.34
CA ARG A 92 16.52 -30.27 -17.56
C ARG A 92 15.29 -29.91 -16.75
N LEU A 93 14.39 -30.88 -16.61
CA LEU A 93 13.18 -30.80 -15.79
C LEU A 93 13.07 -32.02 -14.89
N VAL A 94 12.79 -31.81 -13.62
CA VAL A 94 12.27 -32.82 -12.70
C VAL A 94 10.90 -32.33 -12.23
N PHE A 95 9.84 -33.09 -12.51
CA PHE A 95 8.47 -32.65 -12.28
C PHE A 95 7.62 -33.72 -11.62
N ASN A 96 6.89 -33.39 -10.58
CA ASN A 96 5.86 -34.23 -9.97
C ASN A 96 4.49 -33.87 -10.53
N THR A 97 3.91 -34.82 -11.26
CA THR A 97 2.64 -34.56 -12.00
C THR A 97 1.43 -34.53 -11.09
N ARG A 98 1.46 -35.19 -9.93
CA ARG A 98 0.37 -35.22 -8.95
C ARG A 98 0.30 -33.88 -8.20
N HIS A 99 1.43 -33.39 -7.71
CA HIS A 99 1.51 -32.15 -6.94
C HIS A 99 1.68 -30.90 -7.81
N ARG A 100 1.87 -31.09 -9.12
CA ARG A 100 2.16 -30.02 -10.10
C ARG A 100 3.34 -29.14 -9.68
N THR A 101 4.37 -29.76 -9.07
CA THR A 101 5.60 -29.11 -8.63
C THR A 101 6.78 -29.59 -9.44
N GLY A 102 7.77 -28.72 -9.66
CA GLY A 102 8.92 -29.10 -10.46
C GLY A 102 10.09 -28.15 -10.36
N ARG A 103 11.25 -28.63 -10.81
CA ARG A 103 12.50 -27.89 -10.88
C ARG A 103 13.01 -27.92 -12.31
N PHE A 104 13.23 -26.74 -12.86
CA PHE A 104 13.75 -26.49 -14.19
C PHE A 104 15.14 -25.89 -14.06
N GLU A 105 16.12 -26.39 -14.78
CA GLU A 105 17.51 -25.94 -14.79
C GLU A 105 17.77 -25.14 -16.07
N ASN A 106 18.45 -23.99 -15.93
CA ASN A 106 18.67 -22.98 -17.00
C ASN A 106 17.37 -22.63 -17.72
N ALA A 107 16.39 -22.20 -16.91
CA ALA A 107 15.05 -21.98 -17.39
C ALA A 107 14.87 -20.58 -17.98
N SER A 108 14.10 -20.50 -19.06
CA SER A 108 13.55 -19.26 -19.60
C SER A 108 12.13 -19.48 -20.07
N GLY A 109 11.31 -18.44 -20.06
CA GLY A 109 9.94 -18.63 -20.46
C GLY A 109 9.08 -17.39 -20.40
N THR A 110 7.79 -17.61 -20.63
CA THR A 110 6.76 -16.60 -20.60
C THR A 110 5.67 -17.00 -19.62
N LEU A 111 5.16 -16.02 -18.89
CA LEU A 111 3.98 -16.12 -18.03
C LEU A 111 2.96 -15.14 -18.55
N SER A 112 1.77 -15.63 -18.92
CA SER A 112 0.67 -14.76 -19.33
C SER A 112 0.04 -14.13 -18.10
N LEU A 113 0.06 -12.80 -18.05
CA LEU A 113 -0.58 -12.02 -17.00
C LEU A 113 -2.09 -11.84 -17.27
N GLY A 114 -2.53 -12.12 -18.50
CA GLY A 114 -3.93 -12.16 -18.92
C GLY A 114 -4.73 -10.91 -18.57
N THR A 115 -5.90 -11.10 -17.95
CA THR A 115 -6.76 -10.01 -17.46
C THR A 115 -6.35 -9.47 -16.09
N ARG A 116 -5.27 -9.97 -15.51
CA ARG A 116 -4.79 -9.66 -14.16
C ARG A 116 -4.08 -8.31 -14.06
N VAL A 117 -3.70 -7.73 -15.20
CA VAL A 117 -3.05 -6.42 -15.28
C VAL A 117 -3.83 -5.46 -16.17
N GLU A 118 -3.66 -4.15 -15.94
CA GLU A 118 -4.25 -3.14 -16.81
C GLU A 118 -3.58 -3.17 -18.20
N ARG A 119 -4.34 -3.56 -19.22
CA ARG A 119 -3.87 -3.60 -20.60
C ARG A 119 -3.32 -2.27 -21.11
N SER A 120 -3.83 -1.16 -20.59
CA SER A 120 -3.35 0.18 -20.95
C SER A 120 -1.86 0.39 -20.69
N MET A 121 -1.28 -0.32 -19.72
CA MET A 121 0.16 -0.25 -19.40
C MET A 121 1.04 -0.93 -20.47
N PHE A 122 0.49 -1.85 -21.26
CA PHE A 122 1.21 -2.65 -22.27
C PHE A 122 0.96 -2.16 -23.70
N GLY A 123 0.09 -1.17 -23.88
CA GLY A 123 -0.27 -0.65 -25.20
C GLY A 123 -1.00 -1.69 -26.05
N THR A 124 -0.43 -2.03 -27.23
CA THR A 124 -0.97 -3.05 -28.15
C THR A 124 -0.38 -4.45 -27.91
N GLN A 125 0.54 -4.62 -26.95
CA GLN A 125 1.19 -5.90 -26.66
C GLN A 125 0.33 -6.75 -25.74
N GLU A 126 0.44 -8.08 -25.87
CA GLU A 126 -0.14 -8.99 -24.88
C GLU A 126 0.58 -8.81 -23.53
N PRO A 127 -0.14 -8.89 -22.42
CA PRO A 127 0.44 -8.67 -21.09
C PRO A 127 1.20 -9.92 -20.62
N ASP A 128 2.33 -10.19 -21.24
CA ASP A 128 3.19 -11.32 -20.89
C ASP A 128 4.42 -10.85 -20.11
N ALA A 129 4.81 -11.63 -19.12
CA ALA A 129 6.09 -11.49 -18.44
C ALA A 129 7.07 -12.52 -18.97
N TYR A 130 8.23 -12.05 -19.40
CA TYR A 130 9.37 -12.88 -19.81
C TYR A 130 10.31 -13.05 -18.61
N PHE A 131 10.71 -14.26 -18.31
CA PHE A 131 11.63 -14.55 -17.21
C PHE A 131 12.72 -15.52 -17.63
N TYR A 132 13.81 -15.50 -16.89
CA TYR A 132 14.88 -16.46 -16.98
C TYR A 132 15.54 -16.66 -15.61
N GLY A 133 16.23 -17.78 -15.43
CA GLY A 133 16.98 -18.06 -14.21
C GLY A 133 17.78 -19.36 -14.30
N GLU A 134 18.83 -19.47 -13.49
CA GLU A 134 19.61 -20.70 -13.41
C GLU A 134 18.76 -21.86 -12.90
N VAL A 135 17.86 -21.58 -11.96
CA VAL A 135 16.90 -22.55 -11.47
C VAL A 135 15.54 -21.87 -11.31
N LEU A 136 14.53 -22.48 -11.91
CA LEU A 136 13.13 -22.17 -11.66
C LEU A 136 12.50 -23.36 -10.93
N GLU A 137 11.92 -23.09 -9.78
CA GLU A 137 11.15 -24.06 -8.99
C GLU A 137 9.67 -23.68 -9.01
N LYS A 138 8.81 -24.57 -9.49
CA LYS A 138 7.38 -24.50 -9.33
C LYS A 138 7.03 -25.20 -8.01
N LEU A 139 6.72 -24.42 -6.98
CA LEU A 139 6.51 -24.89 -5.61
C LEU A 139 5.06 -25.29 -5.33
N GLY A 140 4.16 -24.99 -6.26
CA GLY A 140 2.73 -25.26 -6.17
C GLY A 140 2.02 -24.71 -7.39
N GLU A 141 0.68 -24.68 -7.35
CA GLU A 141 -0.14 -24.27 -8.50
C GLU A 141 0.13 -22.81 -8.91
N ALA A 142 0.25 -21.91 -7.93
CA ALA A 142 0.44 -20.48 -8.15
C ALA A 142 1.76 -19.93 -7.57
N LYS A 143 2.71 -20.78 -7.16
CA LYS A 143 3.92 -20.33 -6.48
C LYS A 143 5.19 -20.78 -7.20
N TYR A 144 6.02 -19.80 -7.54
CA TYR A 144 7.28 -19.99 -8.27
C TYR A 144 8.43 -19.36 -7.51
N ARG A 145 9.62 -19.96 -7.64
CA ARG A 145 10.89 -19.40 -7.17
C ARG A 145 11.90 -19.41 -8.31
N ILE A 146 12.54 -18.29 -8.55
CA ILE A 146 13.64 -18.14 -9.50
C ILE A 146 14.91 -17.87 -8.71
N THR A 147 15.96 -18.58 -9.01
CA THR A 147 17.30 -18.38 -8.43
C THR A 147 18.22 -17.83 -9.51
N ARG A 148 18.91 -16.73 -9.21
CA ARG A 148 19.82 -16.00 -10.11
C ARG A 148 19.21 -15.79 -11.50
N GLY A 149 18.25 -14.92 -11.56
CA GLY A 149 17.50 -14.66 -12.79
C GLY A 149 16.91 -13.27 -12.83
N GLY A 150 16.11 -13.02 -13.84
CA GLY A 150 15.43 -11.77 -14.05
C GLY A 150 14.09 -11.92 -14.76
N PHE A 151 13.36 -10.82 -14.83
CA PHE A 151 12.15 -10.73 -15.62
C PHE A 151 11.96 -9.34 -16.22
N THR A 152 11.19 -9.30 -17.31
CA THR A 152 10.79 -8.08 -18.03
C THR A 152 9.45 -8.29 -18.70
N THR A 153 8.72 -7.22 -18.98
CA THR A 153 7.54 -7.25 -19.86
C THR A 153 7.85 -6.68 -21.25
N CYS A 154 9.12 -6.44 -21.55
CA CYS A 154 9.54 -5.89 -22.84
C CYS A 154 9.94 -7.00 -23.82
N VAL A 155 9.31 -7.03 -25.00
CA VAL A 155 9.49 -8.07 -26.04
C VAL A 155 10.66 -7.79 -27.00
N GLN A 156 11.41 -6.72 -26.86
CA GLN A 156 12.48 -6.35 -27.80
C GLN A 156 13.78 -7.10 -27.51
N PRO A 157 14.65 -7.31 -28.51
CA PRO A 157 15.91 -8.05 -28.36
C PRO A 157 16.81 -7.50 -27.24
N THR A 158 16.70 -6.21 -26.93
CA THR A 158 17.27 -5.61 -25.72
C THR A 158 16.13 -4.97 -24.94
N PRO A 159 15.73 -5.52 -23.80
CA PRO A 159 14.62 -4.97 -23.02
C PRO A 159 14.92 -3.53 -22.60
N ARG A 160 13.91 -2.66 -22.69
CA ARG A 160 14.05 -1.27 -22.21
C ARG A 160 14.27 -1.24 -20.70
N TRP A 161 13.71 -2.18 -19.99
CA TRP A 161 13.93 -2.39 -18.56
C TRP A 161 13.93 -3.88 -18.24
N GLU A 162 14.68 -4.26 -17.26
CA GLU A 162 14.80 -5.60 -16.73
C GLU A 162 15.05 -5.55 -15.23
N LEU A 163 14.40 -6.41 -14.49
CA LEU A 163 14.63 -6.55 -13.06
C LEU A 163 15.33 -7.88 -12.79
N THR A 164 16.61 -7.82 -12.41
CA THR A 164 17.41 -9.00 -12.05
C THR A 164 17.45 -9.18 -10.54
N SER A 165 17.64 -10.39 -10.05
CA SER A 165 17.70 -10.70 -8.63
C SER A 165 18.49 -11.96 -8.33
N SER A 166 19.04 -12.05 -7.11
CA SER A 166 19.65 -13.30 -6.63
C SER A 166 18.60 -14.37 -6.32
N SER A 167 17.41 -13.97 -5.91
CA SER A 167 16.26 -14.86 -5.71
C SER A 167 14.98 -14.06 -5.83
N ALA A 168 14.04 -14.58 -6.62
CA ALA A 168 12.68 -14.06 -6.72
C ALA A 168 11.68 -15.15 -6.33
N THR A 169 10.74 -14.84 -5.44
CA THR A 169 9.61 -15.71 -5.12
C THR A 169 8.34 -14.99 -5.57
N LEU A 170 7.61 -15.64 -6.46
CA LEU A 170 6.35 -15.14 -7.02
C LEU A 170 5.21 -16.00 -6.49
N THR A 171 4.23 -15.40 -5.87
CA THR A 171 2.91 -15.99 -5.63
C THR A 171 1.93 -15.27 -6.54
N VAL A 172 1.41 -15.98 -7.54
CA VAL A 172 0.49 -15.39 -8.54
C VAL A 172 -0.75 -14.87 -7.83
N ASP A 173 -1.25 -13.70 -8.25
CA ASP A 173 -2.37 -12.98 -7.66
C ASP A 173 -2.16 -12.46 -6.22
N GLU A 174 -0.97 -12.61 -5.65
CA GLU A 174 -0.66 -12.08 -4.33
C GLU A 174 0.51 -11.10 -4.36
N TYR A 175 1.74 -11.61 -4.44
CA TYR A 175 2.94 -10.79 -4.37
C TYR A 175 4.17 -11.43 -5.02
N ALA A 176 5.15 -10.58 -5.32
CA ALA A 176 6.52 -10.98 -5.63
C ALA A 176 7.50 -10.45 -4.58
N ILE A 177 8.40 -11.30 -4.11
CA ILE A 177 9.51 -10.92 -3.22
C ILE A 177 10.81 -11.18 -3.96
N LEU A 178 11.61 -10.12 -4.16
CA LEU A 178 12.91 -10.22 -4.79
C LEU A 178 14.00 -9.83 -3.78
N ARG A 179 15.07 -10.59 -3.76
CA ARG A 179 16.26 -10.30 -2.95
C ARG A 179 17.40 -9.84 -3.86
N ASN A 180 18.13 -8.83 -3.42
CA ASN A 180 19.20 -8.18 -4.19
C ASN A 180 18.70 -7.81 -5.60
N ALA A 181 17.57 -7.13 -5.66
CA ALA A 181 16.98 -6.72 -6.93
C ALA A 181 17.75 -5.55 -7.55
N VAL A 182 18.05 -5.65 -8.83
CA VAL A 182 18.69 -4.58 -9.62
C VAL A 182 17.78 -4.25 -10.79
N LEU A 183 17.32 -3.01 -10.84
CA LEU A 183 16.61 -2.48 -12.00
C LEU A 183 17.63 -2.00 -13.03
N ASN A 184 17.66 -2.69 -14.17
CA ASN A 184 18.46 -2.31 -15.34
C ASN A 184 17.55 -1.60 -16.34
N VAL A 185 18.03 -0.49 -16.90
CA VAL A 185 17.36 0.22 -18.01
C VAL A 185 18.34 0.30 -19.17
N LYS A 186 17.96 -0.31 -20.29
CA LYS A 186 18.85 -0.48 -21.47
C LYS A 186 20.24 -1.07 -21.10
N GLY A 187 20.26 -2.04 -20.18
CA GLY A 187 21.47 -2.71 -19.72
C GLY A 187 22.28 -1.93 -18.66
N VAL A 188 21.87 -0.71 -18.29
CA VAL A 188 22.54 0.07 -17.24
C VAL A 188 21.83 -0.13 -15.89
N PRO A 189 22.52 -0.57 -14.82
CA PRO A 189 21.93 -0.70 -13.49
C PRO A 189 21.65 0.70 -12.91
N LEU A 190 20.37 0.99 -12.67
CA LEU A 190 19.93 2.28 -12.15
C LEU A 190 19.58 2.25 -10.67
N LEU A 191 19.05 1.13 -10.19
CA LEU A 191 18.55 1.03 -8.81
C LEU A 191 18.85 -0.35 -8.26
N TYR A 192 19.43 -0.39 -7.06
CA TYR A 192 19.62 -1.61 -6.27
C TYR A 192 18.73 -1.58 -5.04
N LEU A 193 18.00 -2.66 -4.83
CA LEU A 193 17.14 -2.87 -3.67
C LEU A 193 17.52 -4.21 -3.01
N PRO A 194 17.99 -4.20 -1.76
CA PRO A 194 18.34 -5.45 -1.06
C PRO A 194 17.13 -6.37 -0.88
N LEU A 195 15.96 -5.79 -0.74
CA LEU A 195 14.67 -6.48 -0.70
C LEU A 195 13.62 -5.64 -1.42
N LEU A 196 12.94 -6.22 -2.40
CA LEU A 196 11.79 -5.64 -3.08
C LEU A 196 10.57 -6.54 -2.81
N TYR A 197 9.54 -5.96 -2.22
CA TYR A 197 8.21 -6.56 -2.14
C TYR A 197 7.28 -5.84 -3.12
N TYR A 198 6.73 -6.56 -4.07
CA TYR A 198 5.84 -6.03 -5.09
C TYR A 198 4.49 -6.75 -5.06
N PRO A 199 3.38 -6.05 -4.77
CA PRO A 199 2.05 -6.64 -4.81
C PRO A 199 1.60 -6.83 -6.26
N ILE A 200 1.03 -7.99 -6.56
CA ILE A 200 0.50 -8.34 -7.91
C ILE A 200 -1.03 -8.33 -7.90
N GLN A 201 -1.64 -8.19 -6.72
CA GLN A 201 -3.08 -8.15 -6.57
C GLN A 201 -3.71 -6.94 -7.30
N LYS A 202 -4.92 -7.14 -7.83
CA LYS A 202 -5.75 -6.08 -8.43
C LYS A 202 -6.39 -5.12 -7.43
N ASP A 203 -6.23 -5.36 -6.13
CA ASP A 203 -6.81 -4.51 -5.12
C ASP A 203 -6.17 -3.11 -5.18
N ASP A 204 -7.00 -2.07 -5.25
CA ASP A 204 -6.59 -0.65 -5.30
C ASP A 204 -5.71 -0.22 -4.09
N ARG A 205 -5.59 -1.09 -3.07
CA ARG A 205 -4.85 -0.84 -1.82
C ARG A 205 -3.96 -2.04 -1.45
N ALA A 206 -3.00 -2.35 -2.30
CA ALA A 206 -2.04 -3.41 -2.00
C ALA A 206 -0.85 -2.89 -1.18
N THR A 207 -0.43 -3.68 -0.18
CA THR A 207 0.81 -3.42 0.59
C THR A 207 2.03 -3.55 -0.32
N GLY A 208 2.96 -2.60 -0.26
CA GLY A 208 4.18 -2.68 -1.05
C GLY A 208 5.04 -1.41 -1.04
N PHE A 209 6.20 -1.49 -1.67
CA PHE A 209 7.03 -0.32 -1.91
C PHE A 209 6.40 0.57 -2.98
N LEU A 210 6.36 1.86 -2.70
CA LEU A 210 6.00 2.87 -3.68
C LEU A 210 7.20 3.14 -4.60
N ILE A 211 6.92 3.65 -5.79
CA ILE A 211 7.96 3.99 -6.76
C ILE A 211 8.89 5.03 -6.13
N PRO A 212 10.20 4.77 -6.05
CA PRO A 212 11.16 5.73 -5.53
C PRO A 212 11.13 7.04 -6.32
N GLN A 213 11.18 8.15 -5.63
CA GLN A 213 11.22 9.47 -6.24
C GLN A 213 12.62 10.04 -6.18
N TYR A 214 13.15 10.44 -7.32
CA TYR A 214 14.41 11.15 -7.44
C TYR A 214 14.15 12.64 -7.65
N GLY A 215 14.93 13.49 -6.98
CA GLY A 215 14.86 14.93 -7.11
C GLY A 215 16.23 15.60 -6.98
N SER A 216 16.30 16.86 -7.40
CA SER A 216 17.49 17.70 -7.24
C SER A 216 17.08 19.10 -6.78
N SER A 217 17.81 19.65 -5.83
CA SER A 217 17.60 20.98 -5.27
C SER A 217 18.94 21.63 -4.94
N THR A 218 19.03 22.94 -5.10
CA THR A 218 20.22 23.70 -4.73
C THR A 218 20.51 23.64 -3.24
N ILE A 219 19.48 23.56 -2.40
CA ILE A 219 19.60 23.54 -0.94
C ILE A 219 19.81 22.12 -0.41
N ARG A 220 18.92 21.16 -0.81
CA ARG A 220 18.96 19.77 -0.33
C ARG A 220 19.96 18.89 -1.08
N GLY A 221 20.44 19.35 -2.24
CA GLY A 221 21.23 18.54 -3.16
C GLY A 221 20.37 17.54 -3.91
N GLN A 222 20.95 16.40 -4.28
CA GLN A 222 20.23 15.27 -4.85
C GLN A 222 19.42 14.58 -3.75
N SER A 223 18.25 14.10 -4.08
CA SER A 223 17.35 13.40 -3.15
C SER A 223 16.86 12.09 -3.73
N LEU A 224 16.74 11.09 -2.88
CA LEU A 224 16.09 9.82 -3.16
C LEU A 224 15.09 9.55 -2.03
N SER A 225 13.81 9.50 -2.39
CA SER A 225 12.72 9.23 -1.46
C SER A 225 12.17 7.83 -1.71
N ASN A 226 12.16 7.01 -0.66
CA ASN A 226 11.61 5.66 -0.67
C ASN A 226 10.43 5.61 0.30
N ALA A 227 9.37 4.89 -0.08
CA ALA A 227 8.23 4.70 0.80
C ALA A 227 7.71 3.27 0.73
N PHE A 228 7.20 2.79 1.85
CA PHE A 228 6.52 1.51 1.97
C PHE A 228 5.11 1.75 2.46
N PHE A 229 4.13 1.38 1.66
CA PHE A 229 2.71 1.45 1.99
C PHE A 229 2.26 0.12 2.60
N TRP A 230 1.58 0.19 3.74
CA TRP A 230 1.04 -0.97 4.43
C TRP A 230 -0.48 -0.85 4.55
N ALA A 231 -1.20 -1.63 3.75
CA ALA A 231 -2.65 -1.80 3.85
C ALA A 231 -2.97 -2.76 5.02
N ILE A 232 -3.13 -2.22 6.23
CA ILE A 232 -3.37 -3.02 7.45
C ILE A 232 -4.76 -3.65 7.39
N SER A 233 -5.76 -2.89 6.92
CA SER A 233 -7.13 -3.35 6.70
C SER A 233 -7.81 -2.46 5.66
N ARG A 234 -9.08 -2.75 5.33
CA ARG A 234 -9.86 -1.90 4.41
C ARG A 234 -10.03 -0.47 4.91
N SER A 235 -9.98 -0.26 6.20
CA SER A 235 -10.22 1.05 6.84
C SER A 235 -9.01 1.61 7.58
N VAL A 236 -7.85 0.94 7.53
CA VAL A 236 -6.62 1.36 8.22
C VAL A 236 -5.43 1.11 7.32
N ASP A 237 -4.60 2.12 7.16
CA ASP A 237 -3.32 2.01 6.47
C ASP A 237 -2.21 2.82 7.15
N ALA A 238 -0.99 2.48 6.80
CA ALA A 238 0.20 3.20 7.20
C ALA A 238 1.18 3.32 6.03
N THR A 239 1.94 4.40 6.01
CA THR A 239 3.06 4.57 5.07
C THR A 239 4.30 4.94 5.88
N VAL A 240 5.40 4.24 5.66
CA VAL A 240 6.71 4.59 6.21
C VAL A 240 7.56 5.10 5.06
N PHE A 241 8.23 6.23 5.25
CA PHE A 241 9.07 6.84 4.21
C PHE A 241 10.42 7.22 4.76
N HIS A 242 11.41 7.13 3.88
CA HIS A 242 12.80 7.49 4.14
C HIS A 242 13.31 8.34 2.98
N ASP A 243 13.85 9.49 3.31
CA ASP A 243 14.43 10.45 2.38
C ASP A 243 15.92 10.56 2.62
N TRP A 244 16.69 10.41 1.56
CA TRP A 244 18.10 10.70 1.55
C TRP A 244 18.36 11.98 0.77
N TYR A 245 19.14 12.90 1.34
CA TYR A 245 19.54 14.15 0.74
C TYR A 245 21.07 14.27 0.77
N SER A 246 21.68 14.53 -0.38
CA SER A 246 23.15 14.59 -0.47
C SER A 246 23.78 15.74 0.34
N ARG A 247 23.01 16.82 0.59
CA ARG A 247 23.46 17.99 1.38
C ARG A 247 22.71 18.13 2.70
N ALA A 248 21.42 17.90 2.74
CA ALA A 248 20.61 18.14 3.92
C ALA A 248 20.63 17.01 4.95
N GLY A 249 21.03 15.78 4.58
CA GLY A 249 21.08 14.64 5.49
C GLY A 249 20.04 13.58 5.21
N GLN A 250 19.39 13.04 6.24
CA GLN A 250 18.42 11.97 6.11
C GLN A 250 17.14 12.28 6.87
N GLY A 251 16.01 12.03 6.22
CA GLY A 251 14.69 12.12 6.79
C GLY A 251 14.03 10.76 6.94
N MET A 252 13.28 10.57 8.00
CA MET A 252 12.44 9.38 8.21
C MET A 252 11.09 9.78 8.77
N GLY A 253 10.05 9.17 8.29
CA GLY A 253 8.71 9.47 8.76
C GLY A 253 7.72 8.35 8.57
N GLY A 254 6.51 8.59 9.08
CA GLY A 254 5.39 7.70 8.93
C GLY A 254 4.07 8.47 8.86
N GLU A 255 3.15 7.93 8.12
CA GLU A 255 1.76 8.38 8.05
C GLU A 255 0.85 7.21 8.43
N PHE A 256 -0.12 7.48 9.27
CA PHE A 256 -1.15 6.53 9.68
C PHE A 256 -2.52 7.13 9.40
N ARG A 257 -3.42 6.35 8.80
CA ARG A 257 -4.79 6.79 8.49
C ARG A 257 -5.79 5.72 8.90
N TYR A 258 -6.92 6.16 9.43
CA TYR A 258 -8.01 5.25 9.77
C TYR A 258 -9.38 5.86 9.51
N VAL A 259 -10.34 4.99 9.21
CA VAL A 259 -11.77 5.29 9.16
C VAL A 259 -12.48 4.20 9.96
N ALA A 260 -12.82 4.49 11.23
CA ALA A 260 -13.44 3.51 12.12
C ALA A 260 -14.95 3.36 11.86
N ALA A 261 -15.63 4.47 11.53
CA ALA A 261 -17.05 4.53 11.20
C ALA A 261 -17.38 5.86 10.50
N PRO A 262 -18.55 6.04 9.89
CA PRO A 262 -18.96 7.34 9.37
C PRO A 262 -18.88 8.45 10.42
N GLY A 263 -18.02 9.44 10.18
CA GLY A 263 -17.71 10.53 11.12
C GLY A 263 -16.78 10.15 12.27
N SER A 264 -16.03 9.05 12.13
CA SER A 264 -14.94 8.63 13.03
C SER A 264 -13.74 8.25 12.18
N GLU A 265 -12.90 9.22 11.88
CA GLU A 265 -11.75 9.11 11.01
C GLU A 265 -10.60 9.97 11.51
N GLY A 266 -9.40 9.65 11.08
CA GLY A 266 -8.24 10.45 11.41
C GLY A 266 -6.99 10.07 10.62
N SER A 267 -6.05 11.00 10.62
CA SER A 267 -4.73 10.82 10.06
C SER A 267 -3.67 11.44 10.96
N ALA A 268 -2.51 10.81 11.01
CA ALA A 268 -1.34 11.34 11.70
C ALA A 268 -0.11 11.09 10.84
N ARG A 269 0.66 12.14 10.59
CA ARG A 269 1.95 12.10 9.90
C ARG A 269 3.02 12.68 10.79
N THR A 270 4.11 11.95 10.92
CA THR A 270 5.31 12.39 11.66
C THR A 270 6.51 12.31 10.73
N TYR A 271 7.42 13.26 10.87
CA TYR A 271 8.66 13.29 10.11
C TYR A 271 9.79 13.80 10.97
N VAL A 272 10.95 13.19 10.88
CA VAL A 272 12.18 13.58 11.57
C VAL A 272 13.27 13.75 10.53
N LEU A 273 13.89 14.92 10.47
CA LEU A 273 15.06 15.21 9.65
C LEU A 273 16.28 15.25 10.55
N ARG A 274 17.27 14.41 10.26
CA ARG A 274 18.60 14.46 10.85
C ARG A 274 19.53 15.12 9.83
N GLN A 275 19.98 16.32 10.17
CA GLN A 275 20.79 17.12 9.27
C GLN A 275 22.24 16.66 9.29
N SER A 276 22.87 16.63 8.11
CA SER A 276 24.31 16.58 8.01
C SER A 276 24.87 17.92 8.51
N ALA A 277 26.01 17.92 9.18
CA ALA A 277 26.68 19.17 9.53
C ALA A 277 26.87 19.98 8.23
N ALA A 278 26.04 21.02 8.07
CA ALA A 278 26.16 21.90 6.92
C ALA A 278 27.52 22.60 6.97
N GLU A 279 28.26 22.62 5.88
CA GLU A 279 29.30 23.61 5.69
C GLU A 279 28.62 24.97 5.88
N ALA A 280 28.95 25.63 6.98
CA ALA A 280 28.48 26.96 7.28
C ALA A 280 28.97 27.90 6.18
N THR A 281 28.11 28.19 5.20
CA THR A 281 28.35 29.34 4.33
C THR A 281 28.16 30.57 5.21
N ALA A 282 29.20 31.41 5.27
CA ALA A 282 29.35 32.52 6.20
C ALA A 282 28.23 33.59 6.18
N ASP A 283 27.26 33.48 5.32
CA ASP A 283 26.14 34.41 5.14
C ASP A 283 24.77 33.90 5.64
N ALA A 284 24.69 32.68 6.16
CA ALA A 284 23.44 32.15 6.68
C ALA A 284 23.32 32.48 8.16
N GLY A 285 22.29 33.24 8.51
CA GLY A 285 21.83 33.42 9.91
C GLY A 285 21.75 32.10 10.66
N ALA A 286 21.20 32.07 11.86
CA ALA A 286 21.17 30.89 12.74
C ALA A 286 21.08 29.56 12.01
N LEU A 287 22.06 28.67 12.27
CA LEU A 287 22.09 27.31 11.70
C LEU A 287 20.86 26.53 12.17
N PRO A 288 20.20 25.77 11.29
CA PRO A 288 19.10 24.90 11.69
C PRO A 288 19.56 23.86 12.74
N GLU A 289 18.65 23.44 13.60
CA GLU A 289 18.93 22.37 14.57
C GLU A 289 19.43 21.09 13.87
N SER A 290 20.38 20.39 14.47
CA SER A 290 20.92 19.14 13.94
C SER A 290 19.85 18.04 13.77
N ARG A 291 18.73 18.18 14.47
CA ARG A 291 17.56 17.32 14.40
C ARG A 291 16.29 18.14 14.50
N SER A 292 15.44 18.03 13.51
CA SER A 292 14.13 18.66 13.50
C SER A 292 13.02 17.62 13.30
N TYR A 293 11.83 17.93 13.78
CA TYR A 293 10.68 17.06 13.60
C TYR A 293 9.41 17.85 13.31
N GLU A 294 8.52 17.20 12.61
CA GLU A 294 7.19 17.69 12.24
C GLU A 294 6.13 16.67 12.61
N ILE A 295 4.99 17.15 13.11
CA ILE A 295 3.82 16.33 13.41
C ILE A 295 2.61 17.01 12.82
N ARG A 296 1.92 16.36 11.92
CA ARG A 296 0.61 16.76 11.40
C ARG A 296 -0.40 15.69 11.71
N ALA A 297 -1.48 16.04 12.38
CA ALA A 297 -2.54 15.09 12.70
C ALA A 297 -3.89 15.76 12.66
N SER A 298 -4.90 15.01 12.25
CA SER A 298 -6.30 15.41 12.35
C SER A 298 -7.16 14.20 12.70
N ALA A 299 -8.14 14.40 13.58
CA ALA A 299 -9.08 13.37 13.94
C ALA A 299 -10.47 13.96 14.18
N VAL A 300 -11.47 13.24 13.71
CA VAL A 300 -12.87 13.42 14.09
C VAL A 300 -13.35 12.09 14.63
N GLN A 301 -13.91 12.11 15.84
CA GLN A 301 -14.34 10.89 16.52
C GLN A 301 -15.71 11.07 17.15
N ARG A 302 -16.60 10.14 16.85
CA ARG A 302 -17.86 10.01 17.63
C ARG A 302 -17.55 9.24 18.91
N LEU A 303 -17.94 9.82 20.04
CA LEU A 303 -17.78 9.23 21.35
C LEU A 303 -19.14 8.75 21.90
N PRO A 304 -19.17 7.91 22.93
CA PRO A 304 -20.40 7.56 23.63
C PRO A 304 -21.18 8.79 24.10
N ALA A 305 -22.44 8.59 24.41
CA ALA A 305 -23.37 9.64 24.86
C ALA A 305 -23.55 10.80 23.86
N GLY A 306 -23.35 10.60 22.55
CA GLY A 306 -23.55 11.62 21.53
C GLY A 306 -22.48 12.70 21.49
N LEU A 307 -21.38 12.52 22.18
CA LEU A 307 -20.23 13.41 22.13
C LEU A 307 -19.46 13.26 20.80
N ARG A 308 -18.84 14.36 20.38
CA ARG A 308 -17.94 14.39 19.23
C ARG A 308 -16.63 15.05 19.60
N LEU A 309 -15.55 14.35 19.39
CA LEU A 309 -14.18 14.85 19.47
C LEU A 309 -13.71 15.31 18.11
N ARG A 310 -13.06 16.47 18.04
CA ARG A 310 -12.25 16.93 16.91
C ARG A 310 -10.89 17.36 17.45
N GLY A 311 -9.83 16.86 16.81
CA GLY A 311 -8.47 17.23 17.16
C GLY A 311 -7.68 17.57 15.90
N ASN A 312 -6.75 18.49 16.03
CA ASN A 312 -5.78 18.80 14.99
C ASN A 312 -4.43 19.14 15.62
N VAL A 313 -3.38 18.73 14.96
CA VAL A 313 -1.99 19.07 15.29
C VAL A 313 -1.31 19.47 13.98
N ASP A 314 -0.66 20.62 13.99
CA ASP A 314 0.22 21.10 12.94
C ASP A 314 1.42 21.74 13.64
N TYR A 315 2.42 20.91 13.91
CA TYR A 315 3.55 21.24 14.76
C TYR A 315 4.86 20.96 14.04
N PHE A 316 5.81 21.86 14.16
CA PHE A 316 7.20 21.69 13.75
C PHE A 316 8.11 22.18 14.89
N SER A 317 9.27 21.51 15.06
CA SER A 317 10.20 21.84 16.15
C SER A 317 10.97 23.12 15.92
N ASP A 318 11.34 23.41 14.67
CA ASP A 318 12.22 24.53 14.31
C ASP A 318 11.74 25.25 13.05
N ILE A 319 11.55 26.57 13.17
CA ILE A 319 11.09 27.42 12.06
C ILE A 319 12.17 27.58 10.98
N THR A 320 13.45 27.59 11.35
CA THR A 320 14.55 27.74 10.40
C THR A 320 14.62 26.54 9.47
N THR A 321 14.49 25.33 10.02
CA THR A 321 14.40 24.09 9.23
C THR A 321 13.17 24.10 8.32
N GLN A 322 12.03 24.57 8.85
CA GLN A 322 10.78 24.68 8.07
C GLN A 322 10.96 25.58 6.84
N GLN A 323 11.60 26.72 7.01
CA GLN A 323 11.82 27.69 5.93
C GLN A 323 12.94 27.26 4.95
N THR A 324 13.94 26.58 5.43
CA THR A 324 15.14 26.22 4.64
C THR A 324 14.91 24.98 3.79
N TYR A 325 14.30 23.93 4.34
CA TYR A 325 14.30 22.60 3.70
C TYR A 325 12.99 22.22 3.00
N TYR A 326 11.90 22.94 3.23
CA TYR A 326 10.66 22.61 2.50
C TYR A 326 10.66 23.14 1.07
N GLY A 327 10.38 22.23 0.14
CA GLY A 327 10.53 22.51 -1.30
C GLY A 327 9.40 23.27 -1.95
N ASN A 328 8.27 23.45 -1.26
CA ASN A 328 7.17 24.27 -1.78
C ASN A 328 7.02 25.57 -1.00
N LEU A 329 6.63 26.63 -1.71
CA LEU A 329 6.51 27.96 -1.14
C LEU A 329 5.48 28.04 0.00
N TYR A 330 4.42 27.24 -0.08
CA TYR A 330 3.37 27.22 0.94
C TYR A 330 3.91 26.71 2.29
N ASP A 331 4.59 25.57 2.31
CA ASP A 331 5.18 25.01 3.53
C ASP A 331 6.36 25.88 4.03
N ALA A 332 7.18 26.40 3.13
CA ALA A 332 8.31 27.28 3.49
C ALA A 332 7.85 28.62 4.08
N SER A 333 6.71 29.16 3.66
CA SER A 333 6.15 30.41 4.18
C SER A 333 5.37 30.25 5.49
N ARG A 334 5.17 29.04 5.97
CA ARG A 334 4.39 28.73 7.16
C ARG A 334 5.13 29.17 8.42
N ARG A 335 4.55 30.13 9.13
CA ARG A 335 5.13 30.73 10.36
C ARG A 335 4.30 30.43 11.61
N GLN A 336 3.35 29.53 11.51
CA GLN A 336 2.45 29.24 12.61
C GLN A 336 2.43 27.73 12.88
N ARG A 337 2.61 27.36 14.13
CA ARG A 337 2.32 26.00 14.62
C ARG A 337 1.11 26.04 15.52
N ARG A 338 0.25 25.03 15.42
CA ARG A 338 -0.98 24.95 16.18
C ARG A 338 -1.35 23.54 16.53
N TYR A 339 -1.94 23.38 17.69
CA TYR A 339 -2.54 22.12 18.10
C TYR A 339 -3.73 22.36 18.99
N GLY A 340 -4.70 21.43 18.98
CA GLY A 340 -5.87 21.56 19.82
C GLY A 340 -6.85 20.44 19.64
N ALA A 341 -7.77 20.39 20.58
CA ALA A 341 -8.88 19.46 20.58
C ALA A 341 -10.16 20.15 21.08
N ASN A 342 -11.29 19.72 20.53
CA ASN A 342 -12.62 20.13 20.96
C ASN A 342 -13.48 18.89 21.16
N VAL A 343 -14.13 18.78 22.33
CA VAL A 343 -15.17 17.80 22.61
C VAL A 343 -16.48 18.54 22.75
N SER A 344 -17.50 18.15 22.01
CA SER A 344 -18.81 18.77 22.06
C SER A 344 -19.94 17.76 22.01
N GLY A 345 -21.04 18.06 22.68
CA GLY A 345 -22.26 17.26 22.67
C GLY A 345 -23.49 18.10 22.95
N ALA A 346 -24.64 17.57 22.54
CA ALA A 346 -25.95 18.20 22.77
C ALA A 346 -26.99 17.14 23.13
N TRP A 347 -27.76 17.41 24.17
CA TRP A 347 -28.79 16.51 24.70
C TRP A 347 -30.08 17.31 24.96
N GLY A 348 -31.04 17.15 24.07
CA GLY A 348 -32.29 17.90 24.12
C GLY A 348 -32.06 19.40 24.01
N ALA A 349 -32.18 20.14 25.13
CA ALA A 349 -31.92 21.56 25.15
C ALA A 349 -30.53 21.95 25.67
N TRP A 350 -29.75 20.98 26.14
CA TRP A 350 -28.45 21.19 26.75
C TRP A 350 -27.33 20.96 25.75
N SER A 351 -26.28 21.74 25.84
CA SER A 351 -25.05 21.55 25.10
C SER A 351 -23.82 21.76 25.98
N LEU A 352 -22.78 20.98 25.72
CA LEU A 352 -21.48 21.08 26.36
C LEU A 352 -20.42 21.15 25.28
N SER A 353 -19.43 22.02 25.47
CA SER A 353 -18.25 22.10 24.65
C SER A 353 -17.02 22.34 25.51
N GLY A 354 -16.04 21.47 25.37
CA GLY A 354 -14.71 21.63 25.96
C GLY A 354 -13.68 21.85 24.82
N THR A 355 -12.90 22.90 24.92
CA THR A 355 -11.88 23.24 23.91
C THR A 355 -10.54 23.48 24.58
N TYR A 356 -9.51 22.87 24.02
CA TYR A 356 -8.11 23.18 24.30
C TYR A 356 -7.44 23.50 22.97
N ASN A 357 -6.79 24.64 22.87
CA ASN A 357 -6.00 24.99 21.68
C ASN A 357 -4.82 25.87 22.04
N SER A 358 -3.75 25.71 21.26
CA SER A 358 -2.58 26.56 21.31
C SER A 358 -2.13 26.87 19.89
N SER A 359 -1.76 28.09 19.65
CA SER A 359 -1.27 28.61 18.37
C SER A 359 -0.08 29.51 18.63
N GLU A 360 1.06 29.17 18.04
CA GLU A 360 2.27 29.99 18.14
C GLU A 360 2.63 30.56 16.77
N LEU A 361 2.68 31.88 16.69
CA LEU A 361 3.05 32.63 15.49
C LEU A 361 4.48 33.15 15.63
N PHE A 362 5.35 32.76 14.71
CA PHE A 362 6.76 33.17 14.64
C PHE A 362 6.93 34.41 13.80
N PHE A 363 7.59 35.42 14.37
CA PHE A 363 8.04 36.63 13.66
C PHE A 363 9.46 36.49 13.17
N SER A 364 10.29 35.78 13.95
CA SER A 364 11.66 35.40 13.61
C SER A 364 11.99 33.99 14.17
N SER A 365 13.23 33.56 14.07
CA SER A 365 13.68 32.29 14.68
C SER A 365 13.65 32.31 16.22
N VAL A 366 13.64 33.50 16.83
CA VAL A 366 13.71 33.70 18.29
C VAL A 366 12.50 34.45 18.87
N ASP A 367 11.67 35.05 18.02
CA ASP A 367 10.51 35.86 18.45
C ASP A 367 9.20 35.16 18.02
N SER A 368 8.34 34.93 18.99
CA SER A 368 7.02 34.35 18.74
C SER A 368 5.98 34.84 19.75
N THR A 369 4.72 34.69 19.37
CA THR A 369 3.58 34.88 20.27
C THR A 369 2.78 33.58 20.33
N VAL A 370 2.50 33.10 21.54
CA VAL A 370 1.61 31.98 21.80
C VAL A 370 0.27 32.52 22.27
N ASP A 371 -0.79 32.18 21.55
CA ASP A 371 -2.17 32.44 21.92
C ASP A 371 -2.95 31.14 22.05
N GLY A 372 -3.85 31.04 23.04
CA GLY A 372 -4.60 29.80 23.23
C GLY A 372 -5.69 29.84 24.27
N LEU A 373 -6.39 28.74 24.36
CA LEU A 373 -7.40 28.44 25.36
C LEU A 373 -7.02 27.16 26.10
N ALA A 374 -6.82 27.22 27.42
CA ALA A 374 -6.29 26.11 28.20
C ALA A 374 -6.97 25.95 29.59
N PRO A 375 -8.10 25.28 29.71
CA PRO A 375 -9.13 24.96 28.72
C PRO A 375 -10.21 26.04 28.62
N ARG A 376 -11.09 25.93 27.62
CA ARG A 376 -12.41 26.58 27.63
C ARG A 376 -13.49 25.53 27.76
N ILE A 377 -14.39 25.68 28.72
CA ILE A 377 -15.56 24.83 28.95
C ILE A 377 -16.80 25.70 28.87
N ALA A 378 -17.65 25.45 27.88
CA ALA A 378 -18.92 26.11 27.71
C ALA A 378 -20.06 25.13 27.91
N PHE A 379 -20.98 25.48 28.79
CA PHE A 379 -22.20 24.74 29.02
C PHE A 379 -23.41 25.68 28.82
N SER A 380 -24.38 25.21 28.04
CA SER A 380 -25.52 26.05 27.73
C SER A 380 -26.81 25.24 27.63
N ARG A 381 -27.91 25.98 27.83
CA ARG A 381 -29.28 25.53 27.63
C ARG A 381 -29.99 26.41 26.64
N ALA A 382 -30.49 25.82 25.57
CA ALA A 382 -31.31 26.52 24.58
C ALA A 382 -32.64 27.00 25.21
N PRO A 383 -33.22 28.08 24.71
CA PRO A 383 -34.48 28.61 25.22
C PRO A 383 -35.60 27.57 25.17
N ARG A 384 -36.16 27.23 26.32
CA ARG A 384 -37.29 26.29 26.45
C ARG A 384 -38.36 26.91 27.35
N LYS A 385 -39.62 26.66 27.00
CA LYS A 385 -40.77 27.11 27.75
C LYS A 385 -40.77 26.54 29.17
N ILE A 386 -41.09 27.32 30.16
CA ILE A 386 -41.24 26.89 31.57
C ILE A 386 -42.69 26.48 31.80
N GLY A 387 -42.94 25.18 31.90
CA GLY A 387 -44.27 24.67 32.08
C GLY A 387 -45.27 25.17 31.03
N ASN A 388 -46.45 25.64 31.45
CA ASN A 388 -47.47 26.21 30.58
C ASN A 388 -47.38 27.75 30.44
N ALA A 389 -46.50 28.41 31.20
CA ALA A 389 -46.33 29.87 31.13
C ALA A 389 -45.64 30.29 29.81
N PRO A 390 -46.00 31.44 29.19
CA PRO A 390 -45.36 31.92 27.99
C PRO A 390 -43.95 32.48 28.24
N VAL A 391 -43.20 31.86 29.17
CA VAL A 391 -41.86 32.28 29.57
C VAL A 391 -40.87 31.24 29.08
N TYR A 392 -39.86 31.69 28.36
CA TYR A 392 -38.76 30.81 27.90
C TYR A 392 -37.51 31.11 28.70
N TRP A 393 -36.85 30.11 29.19
CA TRP A 393 -35.60 30.21 29.92
C TRP A 393 -34.45 29.57 29.14
N SER A 394 -33.37 30.30 29.08
CA SER A 394 -32.06 29.82 28.59
C SER A 394 -30.97 30.14 29.59
N PHE A 395 -29.87 29.44 29.47
CA PHE A 395 -28.74 29.55 30.38
C PHE A 395 -27.43 29.34 29.60
N GLY A 396 -26.42 30.15 29.89
CA GLY A 396 -25.07 29.99 29.37
C GLY A 396 -24.05 30.17 30.49
N THR A 397 -23.04 29.31 30.50
CA THR A 397 -21.84 29.51 31.34
C THR A 397 -20.60 29.16 30.51
N ASP A 398 -19.55 29.92 30.71
CA ASP A 398 -18.29 29.79 30.01
C ASP A 398 -17.13 29.96 30.99
N TYR A 399 -16.32 28.95 31.12
CA TYR A 399 -15.01 28.99 31.79
C TYR A 399 -13.94 29.02 30.74
N SER A 400 -13.03 29.98 30.75
CA SER A 400 -11.96 30.14 29.76
C SER A 400 -10.64 30.48 30.45
N GLY A 401 -9.68 29.54 30.40
CA GLY A 401 -8.28 29.87 30.63
C GLY A 401 -7.69 30.44 29.34
N ILE A 402 -7.43 31.71 29.32
CA ILE A 402 -6.86 32.43 28.15
C ILE A 402 -5.35 32.46 28.35
N VAL A 403 -4.60 31.87 27.40
CA VAL A 403 -3.14 31.91 27.40
C VAL A 403 -2.69 32.89 26.34
N ARG A 404 -1.82 33.79 26.76
CA ARG A 404 -1.07 34.69 25.86
C ARG A 404 0.35 34.82 26.38
N THR A 405 1.31 34.40 25.57
CA THR A 405 2.73 34.42 25.94
C THR A 405 3.52 35.06 24.81
N TRP A 406 4.32 36.02 25.11
CA TRP A 406 5.26 36.62 24.17
C TRP A 406 6.68 36.14 24.48
N LYS A 407 7.37 35.64 23.46
CA LYS A 407 8.74 35.09 23.53
C LYS A 407 9.66 35.93 22.67
N SER A 408 10.80 36.34 23.24
CA SER A 408 11.85 37.05 22.51
C SER A 408 13.21 36.57 23.04
N GLY A 409 13.90 35.73 22.27
CA GLY A 409 15.11 35.07 22.71
C GLY A 409 14.88 34.22 23.97
N THR A 410 15.54 34.58 25.08
CA THR A 410 15.36 33.92 26.38
C THR A 410 14.32 34.55 27.27
N ARG A 411 13.71 35.67 26.83
CA ARG A 411 12.69 36.40 27.59
C ARG A 411 11.31 35.89 27.23
N GLU A 412 10.57 35.52 28.25
CA GLU A 412 9.18 35.09 28.15
C GLU A 412 8.29 35.96 29.03
N VAL A 413 7.20 36.51 28.46
CA VAL A 413 6.23 37.33 29.16
C VAL A 413 4.85 36.69 29.03
N GLU A 414 4.32 36.26 30.14
CA GLU A 414 2.97 35.69 30.24
C GLU A 414 1.95 36.76 30.55
N GLN A 415 0.84 36.76 29.79
CA GLN A 415 -0.29 37.72 29.94
C GLN A 415 -1.62 36.96 29.92
N GLY A 416 -1.61 35.70 30.41
CA GLY A 416 -2.81 34.87 30.48
C GLY A 416 -3.76 35.36 31.58
N LEU A 417 -5.01 34.98 31.45
CA LEU A 417 -6.05 35.23 32.49
C LEU A 417 -7.09 34.11 32.47
N THR A 418 -7.77 33.95 33.59
CA THR A 418 -8.95 33.08 33.68
C THR A 418 -10.21 33.93 33.70
N ARG A 419 -11.21 33.52 32.91
CA ARG A 419 -12.52 34.17 32.87
C ARG A 419 -13.62 33.13 33.14
N PHE A 420 -14.53 33.48 34.04
CA PHE A 420 -15.76 32.74 34.28
C PHE A 420 -16.96 33.64 34.01
N ASP A 421 -17.88 33.17 33.17
CA ASP A 421 -19.05 33.93 32.73
C ASP A 421 -20.32 33.11 32.94
N VAL A 422 -21.37 33.72 33.49
CA VAL A 422 -22.69 33.11 33.69
C VAL A 422 -23.75 34.07 33.18
N SER A 423 -24.68 33.56 32.37
CA SER A 423 -25.71 34.37 31.73
C SER A 423 -27.06 33.65 31.63
N PRO A 424 -27.90 33.64 32.68
CA PRO A 424 -29.30 33.24 32.58
C PRO A 424 -30.09 34.29 31.83
N GLN A 425 -31.02 33.85 31.00
CA GLN A 425 -31.88 34.72 30.19
C GLN A 425 -33.32 34.21 30.23
N PHE A 426 -34.23 35.15 30.42
CA PHE A 426 -35.66 34.90 30.33
C PHE A 426 -36.23 35.68 29.15
N ARG A 427 -37.10 35.06 28.38
CA ARG A 427 -37.78 35.67 27.22
C ARG A 427 -39.27 35.44 27.33
N VAL A 428 -40.04 36.51 27.15
CA VAL A 428 -41.48 36.50 27.20
C VAL A 428 -42.03 37.15 25.92
N PRO A 429 -42.70 36.41 25.04
CA PRO A 429 -43.44 36.98 23.93
C PRO A 429 -44.74 37.57 24.43
N PHE A 430 -44.95 38.89 24.22
CA PHE A 430 -46.13 39.61 24.70
C PHE A 430 -47.28 39.65 23.68
N THR A 431 -46.95 39.55 22.37
CA THR A 431 -47.98 39.64 21.32
C THR A 431 -47.83 38.49 20.34
N LYS A 432 -48.98 38.07 19.79
CA LYS A 432 -49.09 37.10 18.68
C LYS A 432 -49.78 37.71 17.46
N TRP A 433 -49.75 39.02 17.30
CA TRP A 433 -50.35 39.66 16.14
C TRP A 433 -49.55 39.37 14.87
N PRO A 434 -50.18 39.05 13.75
CA PRO A 434 -49.45 38.70 12.52
C PRO A 434 -48.51 39.80 12.01
N PHE A 435 -48.82 41.06 12.33
CA PHE A 435 -48.07 42.25 11.90
C PHE A 435 -47.10 42.81 12.96
N LEU A 436 -47.17 42.31 14.21
CA LEU A 436 -46.33 42.83 15.28
C LEU A 436 -45.98 41.74 16.30
N GLN A 437 -44.72 41.50 16.50
CA GLN A 437 -44.18 40.61 17.53
C GLN A 437 -43.37 41.39 18.53
N LEU A 438 -43.88 41.50 19.75
CA LEU A 438 -43.15 42.10 20.89
C LEU A 438 -42.64 40.98 21.78
N THR A 439 -41.36 41.02 22.09
CA THR A 439 -40.70 40.06 22.99
C THR A 439 -39.88 40.81 24.04
N GLY A 440 -40.23 40.66 25.30
CA GLY A 440 -39.39 41.10 26.38
C GLY A 440 -38.27 40.10 26.66
N VAL A 441 -37.07 40.61 26.89
CA VAL A 441 -35.89 39.78 27.20
C VAL A 441 -35.23 40.38 28.44
N ALA A 442 -35.13 39.56 29.50
CA ALA A 442 -34.34 39.87 30.68
C ALA A 442 -33.09 39.01 30.72
N VAL A 443 -31.93 39.63 30.73
CA VAL A 443 -30.63 38.96 30.80
C VAL A 443 -29.91 39.43 32.05
N TRP A 444 -29.49 38.50 32.87
CA TRP A 444 -28.51 38.77 33.90
C TRP A 444 -27.19 38.15 33.50
N ARG A 445 -26.10 38.94 33.52
CA ARG A 445 -24.76 38.42 33.20
C ARG A 445 -23.79 38.86 34.27
N ASN A 446 -23.02 37.90 34.71
CA ASN A 446 -21.91 38.13 35.62
C ASN A 446 -20.65 37.47 35.11
N THR A 447 -19.55 38.24 35.12
CA THR A 447 -18.25 37.79 34.62
C THR A 447 -17.19 38.05 35.68
N TRP A 448 -16.44 37.03 36.01
CA TRP A 448 -15.30 37.10 36.92
C TRP A 448 -14.02 36.85 36.15
N TYR A 449 -13.01 37.58 36.53
CA TYR A 449 -11.68 37.45 36.01
C TYR A 449 -10.71 37.16 37.15
N SER A 450 -9.68 36.34 36.90
CA SER A 450 -8.58 36.10 37.81
C SER A 450 -7.29 36.23 37.01
N GLU A 451 -6.34 36.95 37.54
CA GLU A 451 -5.00 37.06 36.99
C GLU A 451 -4.19 35.79 37.30
#